data_b674b5b0cd2a305a735e187efb70003c
#
_entry.id   b674b5b0cd2a305a735e187efb70003c
#
_cell.length_a   1.000
_cell.length_b   1.000
_cell.length_c   1.000
_cell.angle_alpha   90.00
_cell.angle_beta   90.00
_cell.angle_gamma   90.00
#
_symmetry.space_group_name_H-M   'P 1'
#
loop_
_entity.id
_entity.type
_entity.pdbx_description
1 polymer ?
#
loop_
_entity_poly.entity_id
_entity_poly.type
_entity_poly.pdbx_seq_one_letter_code
_entity_poly.pdbx_strand_id
1 'polypeptide(L)'
;MKRLSVVLCMMCLLGACAKDNFQVEETYAVELGSKVSTEAKAYLAKDTDKEVLKDTVITFKKDKAYSVDKKNKSLKPTKGKYLPVGKYHATAVYDDEKESFVVEVKDTKAPTFVDLKEEIIIEVNAENVDLSKYFKAEDLSETKISVDKAKLDLTKEGTYGITVTATDTYKNAKAEKVVVKVVSLEVAEKNGVTAMSDGTKPQSKALKEKTAKDTDKQETQQGQGNANTGENTNTYTPPVNNNNRPSGNTGNGTTNNPVTPPAQNTCVFDGTYQDLGNSGLVFDTKEEVDAYANEWLYSVENENGHDYSGYIAWTVRDNCGAETQKWTINWEGARK
;
A
#
# COMPACT_ATOMS: atom_id res chain seq x y z
N MET A 1 -3.28 -0.16 -23.97
CA MET A 1 -4.60 -0.21 -23.30
C MET A 1 -5.47 -1.17 -24.09
N LYS A 2 -5.55 -2.43 -23.69
CA LYS A 2 -6.52 -3.40 -24.23
C LYS A 2 -7.38 -3.84 -23.06
N ARG A 3 -8.61 -3.35 -23.05
CA ARG A 3 -9.63 -3.79 -22.10
C ARG A 3 -9.97 -5.23 -22.42
N LEU A 4 -9.66 -6.14 -21.52
CA LEU A 4 -10.11 -7.54 -21.59
C LEU A 4 -11.56 -7.56 -21.11
N SER A 5 -12.49 -7.46 -22.05
CA SER A 5 -13.91 -7.72 -21.80
C SER A 5 -14.05 -9.21 -21.50
N VAL A 6 -14.45 -9.51 -20.27
CA VAL A 6 -14.97 -10.83 -19.94
C VAL A 6 -16.31 -10.96 -20.65
N VAL A 7 -16.30 -11.67 -21.77
CA VAL A 7 -17.51 -12.05 -22.48
C VAL A 7 -18.13 -13.19 -21.69
N LEU A 8 -19.16 -12.87 -20.94
CA LEU A 8 -20.10 -13.82 -20.38
C LEU A 8 -20.88 -14.41 -21.55
N CYS A 9 -20.50 -15.60 -21.99
CA CYS A 9 -21.18 -16.31 -23.05
C CYS A 9 -22.47 -16.90 -22.48
N MET A 10 -23.55 -16.15 -22.65
CA MET A 10 -24.92 -16.57 -22.35
C MET A 10 -25.39 -17.40 -23.52
N MET A 11 -25.22 -18.73 -23.48
CA MET A 11 -25.90 -19.64 -24.39
C MET A 11 -27.31 -19.91 -23.87
N CYS A 12 -28.27 -19.20 -24.44
CA CYS A 12 -29.68 -19.57 -24.35
C CYS A 12 -29.90 -20.81 -25.19
N LEU A 13 -30.06 -21.98 -24.59
CA LEU A 13 -30.69 -23.13 -25.23
C LEU A 13 -32.19 -23.07 -24.95
N LEU A 14 -32.93 -22.89 -26.02
CA LEU A 14 -34.39 -22.94 -26.09
C LEU A 14 -34.87 -24.40 -25.96
N GLY A 15 -35.77 -24.62 -25.01
CA GLY A 15 -36.83 -25.60 -25.18
C GLY A 15 -36.73 -26.89 -24.41
N ALA A 16 -37.37 -26.89 -23.23
CA ALA A 16 -38.24 -27.98 -22.78
C ALA A 16 -39.09 -27.41 -21.66
N CYS A 17 -40.35 -27.77 -21.54
CA CYS A 17 -41.25 -27.42 -20.46
C CYS A 17 -40.57 -27.72 -19.14
N ALA A 18 -40.08 -26.69 -18.50
CA ALA A 18 -39.47 -26.81 -17.18
C ALA A 18 -40.59 -27.05 -16.15
N LYS A 19 -40.74 -28.27 -15.75
CA LYS A 19 -41.23 -28.58 -14.40
C LYS A 19 -40.09 -28.16 -13.48
N ASP A 20 -40.42 -27.23 -12.58
CA ASP A 20 -39.61 -26.90 -11.41
C ASP A 20 -38.17 -26.49 -11.73
N ASN A 21 -37.86 -25.21 -11.75
CA ASN A 21 -36.57 -24.52 -12.02
C ASN A 21 -35.31 -25.17 -11.35
N PHE A 22 -35.21 -26.53 -11.40
CA PHE A 22 -34.08 -27.28 -10.92
C PHE A 22 -33.04 -27.40 -12.04
N GLN A 23 -32.13 -26.43 -12.08
CA GLN A 23 -31.02 -26.41 -13.02
C GLN A 23 -29.80 -25.78 -12.36
N VAL A 24 -28.66 -26.40 -12.56
CA VAL A 24 -27.34 -25.87 -12.12
C VAL A 24 -26.47 -25.52 -13.33
N GLU A 25 -25.56 -24.59 -13.16
CA GLU A 25 -24.51 -24.34 -14.14
C GLU A 25 -23.45 -25.45 -14.09
N GLU A 26 -22.79 -25.73 -15.20
CA GLU A 26 -21.72 -26.73 -15.28
C GLU A 26 -20.54 -26.39 -14.34
N THR A 27 -20.24 -25.11 -14.17
CA THR A 27 -19.10 -24.64 -13.37
C THR A 27 -19.40 -23.33 -12.65
N TYR A 28 -19.12 -23.28 -11.37
CA TYR A 28 -19.15 -22.07 -10.53
C TYR A 28 -17.72 -21.68 -10.14
N ALA A 29 -17.31 -20.49 -10.50
CA ALA A 29 -16.02 -19.93 -10.09
C ALA A 29 -16.12 -19.28 -8.72
N VAL A 30 -15.17 -19.57 -7.84
CA VAL A 30 -15.06 -19.03 -6.49
C VAL A 30 -13.63 -18.54 -6.28
N GLU A 31 -13.47 -17.33 -5.78
CA GLU A 31 -12.16 -16.76 -5.49
C GLU A 31 -11.48 -17.48 -4.30
N LEU A 32 -10.15 -17.63 -4.35
CA LEU A 32 -9.35 -18.15 -3.24
C LEU A 32 -9.64 -17.36 -1.95
N GLY A 33 -9.80 -18.04 -0.85
CA GLY A 33 -10.18 -17.43 0.43
C GLY A 33 -11.69 -17.33 0.65
N SER A 34 -12.50 -17.42 -0.40
CA SER A 34 -13.94 -17.37 -0.29
C SER A 34 -14.52 -18.71 0.20
N LYS A 35 -15.72 -18.62 0.76
CA LYS A 35 -16.46 -19.77 1.28
C LYS A 35 -17.11 -20.57 0.14
N VAL A 36 -16.85 -21.86 0.05
CA VAL A 36 -17.59 -22.78 -0.83
C VAL A 36 -18.79 -23.32 -0.06
N SER A 37 -19.99 -22.89 -0.45
CA SER A 37 -21.24 -23.25 0.21
C SER A 37 -21.64 -24.70 -0.08
N THR A 38 -22.41 -25.31 0.85
CA THR A 38 -23.12 -26.59 0.63
C THR A 38 -24.62 -26.39 0.56
N GLU A 39 -25.11 -25.16 0.42
CA GLU A 39 -26.54 -24.85 0.33
C GLU A 39 -26.97 -24.72 -1.15
N ALA A 40 -28.14 -25.21 -1.47
CA ALA A 40 -28.73 -25.16 -2.81
C ALA A 40 -28.83 -23.75 -3.38
N LYS A 41 -29.16 -22.77 -2.54
CA LYS A 41 -29.28 -21.34 -2.94
C LYS A 41 -28.02 -20.72 -3.51
N ALA A 42 -26.83 -21.35 -3.32
CA ALA A 42 -25.58 -20.90 -3.90
C ALA A 42 -25.39 -21.32 -5.36
N TYR A 43 -26.19 -22.27 -5.83
CA TYR A 43 -26.00 -22.95 -7.11
C TYR A 43 -27.24 -22.97 -8.00
N LEU A 44 -28.42 -22.79 -7.43
CA LEU A 44 -29.67 -22.70 -8.20
C LEU A 44 -30.00 -21.24 -8.53
N ALA A 45 -30.81 -21.04 -9.55
CA ALA A 45 -31.24 -19.70 -9.97
C ALA A 45 -31.95 -18.93 -8.86
N LYS A 46 -31.88 -17.60 -8.89
CA LYS A 46 -32.48 -16.74 -7.84
C LYS A 46 -33.99 -16.82 -7.76
N ASP A 47 -34.63 -17.19 -8.85
CA ASP A 47 -36.09 -17.35 -9.01
C ASP A 47 -36.56 -18.80 -8.84
N THR A 48 -35.65 -19.70 -8.41
CA THR A 48 -35.99 -21.08 -8.06
C THR A 48 -37.00 -21.12 -6.91
N ASP A 49 -38.01 -21.99 -7.04
CA ASP A 49 -39.04 -22.17 -6.03
C ASP A 49 -38.48 -22.50 -4.65
N LYS A 50 -39.11 -21.95 -3.60
CA LYS A 50 -38.63 -22.14 -2.20
C LYS A 50 -38.63 -23.58 -1.77
N GLU A 51 -39.57 -24.39 -2.27
CA GLU A 51 -39.62 -25.85 -1.99
C GLU A 51 -38.44 -26.54 -2.65
N VAL A 52 -38.16 -26.25 -3.93
CA VAL A 52 -36.98 -26.78 -4.64
C VAL A 52 -35.69 -26.42 -3.91
N LEU A 53 -35.53 -25.12 -3.53
CA LEU A 53 -34.35 -24.66 -2.77
C LEU A 53 -34.20 -25.37 -1.43
N LYS A 54 -35.30 -25.64 -0.74
CA LYS A 54 -35.30 -26.25 0.59
C LYS A 54 -34.98 -27.77 0.54
N ASP A 55 -35.54 -28.45 -0.47
CA ASP A 55 -35.46 -29.91 -0.56
C ASP A 55 -34.28 -30.40 -1.42
N THR A 56 -33.64 -29.49 -2.15
CA THR A 56 -32.40 -29.79 -2.88
C THR A 56 -31.24 -30.04 -1.94
N VAL A 57 -30.56 -31.16 -2.14
CA VAL A 57 -29.36 -31.56 -1.39
C VAL A 57 -28.13 -31.44 -2.25
N ILE A 58 -27.15 -30.62 -1.80
CA ILE A 58 -25.84 -30.51 -2.44
C ILE A 58 -24.86 -31.48 -1.78
N THR A 59 -24.28 -32.37 -2.60
CA THR A 59 -23.31 -33.37 -2.13
C THR A 59 -21.98 -33.17 -2.89
N PHE A 60 -20.91 -32.94 -2.17
CA PHE A 60 -19.56 -32.89 -2.72
C PHE A 60 -18.90 -34.27 -2.71
N LYS A 61 -18.15 -34.57 -3.78
CA LYS A 61 -17.37 -35.81 -3.86
C LYS A 61 -16.33 -35.80 -2.73
N LYS A 62 -16.19 -36.95 -2.02
CA LYS A 62 -15.19 -37.07 -0.95
C LYS A 62 -13.78 -36.79 -1.47
N ASP A 63 -13.03 -35.94 -0.78
CA ASP A 63 -11.65 -35.60 -1.08
C ASP A 63 -10.87 -35.45 0.24
N LYS A 64 -9.52 -35.62 0.14
CA LYS A 64 -8.62 -35.43 1.28
C LYS A 64 -8.34 -33.95 1.60
N ALA A 65 -8.61 -33.05 0.67
CA ALA A 65 -8.36 -31.62 0.81
C ALA A 65 -9.36 -30.92 1.73
N TYR A 66 -10.55 -31.51 1.94
CA TYR A 66 -11.62 -30.87 2.73
C TYR A 66 -12.52 -31.85 3.46
N SER A 67 -13.29 -31.31 4.37
CA SER A 67 -14.44 -31.92 5.02
C SER A 67 -15.66 -31.04 4.91
N VAL A 68 -16.86 -31.58 5.07
CA VAL A 68 -18.09 -30.78 5.09
C VAL A 68 -18.35 -30.27 6.51
N ASP A 69 -18.38 -28.97 6.66
CA ASP A 69 -18.78 -28.28 7.88
C ASP A 69 -20.30 -28.06 7.87
N LYS A 70 -21.03 -28.96 8.52
CA LYS A 70 -22.50 -28.90 8.61
C LYS A 70 -23.01 -27.66 9.35
N LYS A 71 -22.25 -27.16 10.34
CA LYS A 71 -22.64 -25.98 11.13
C LYS A 71 -22.58 -24.71 10.29
N ASN A 72 -21.49 -24.55 9.56
CA ASN A 72 -21.26 -23.37 8.70
C ASN A 72 -21.77 -23.58 7.29
N LYS A 73 -22.34 -24.72 6.96
CA LYS A 73 -22.88 -25.09 5.64
C LYS A 73 -21.88 -24.78 4.52
N SER A 74 -20.67 -25.31 4.66
CA SER A 74 -19.56 -25.05 3.72
C SER A 74 -18.55 -26.18 3.72
N LEU A 75 -17.68 -26.17 2.72
CA LEU A 75 -16.46 -26.95 2.76
C LEU A 75 -15.46 -26.28 3.72
N LYS A 76 -14.79 -27.12 4.52
CA LYS A 76 -13.71 -26.71 5.42
C LYS A 76 -12.41 -27.38 4.97
N PRO A 77 -11.32 -26.64 4.74
CA PRO A 77 -10.04 -27.22 4.35
C PRO A 77 -9.53 -28.16 5.44
N THR A 78 -8.88 -29.26 5.04
CA THR A 78 -8.23 -30.19 5.96
C THR A 78 -6.86 -29.66 6.40
N LYS A 79 -6.20 -28.88 5.55
CA LYS A 79 -4.92 -28.23 5.81
C LYS A 79 -5.00 -26.76 5.38
N GLY A 80 -4.27 -25.90 6.09
CA GLY A 80 -4.25 -24.47 5.82
C GLY A 80 -5.53 -23.76 6.25
N LYS A 81 -5.62 -22.48 5.88
CA LYS A 81 -6.75 -21.60 6.23
C LYS A 81 -7.86 -21.63 5.19
N TYR A 82 -7.51 -21.84 3.93
CA TYR A 82 -8.42 -21.77 2.78
C TYR A 82 -8.42 -23.07 1.98
N LEU A 83 -9.51 -23.33 1.25
CA LEU A 83 -9.54 -24.40 0.26
C LEU A 83 -8.48 -24.13 -0.82
N PRO A 84 -7.67 -25.14 -1.19
CA PRO A 84 -6.71 -24.98 -2.27
C PRO A 84 -7.38 -24.61 -3.61
N VAL A 85 -6.67 -23.91 -4.47
CA VAL A 85 -7.06 -23.73 -5.86
C VAL A 85 -7.23 -25.10 -6.51
N GLY A 86 -8.38 -25.31 -7.17
CA GLY A 86 -8.71 -26.58 -7.77
C GLY A 86 -10.20 -26.77 -8.07
N LYS A 87 -10.56 -27.95 -8.55
CA LYS A 87 -11.91 -28.32 -8.96
C LYS A 87 -12.56 -29.25 -7.91
N TYR A 88 -13.73 -28.85 -7.44
CA TYR A 88 -14.51 -29.55 -6.41
C TYR A 88 -15.80 -30.02 -7.04
N HIS A 89 -15.90 -31.34 -7.32
CA HIS A 89 -17.05 -31.92 -7.95
C HIS A 89 -18.21 -32.07 -6.96
N ALA A 90 -19.40 -31.65 -7.38
CA ALA A 90 -20.61 -31.70 -6.60
C ALA A 90 -21.76 -32.23 -7.43
N THR A 91 -22.82 -32.65 -6.74
CA THR A 91 -24.09 -33.07 -7.30
C THR A 91 -25.20 -32.42 -6.52
N ALA A 92 -26.13 -31.77 -7.20
CA ALA A 92 -27.42 -31.36 -6.68
C ALA A 92 -28.42 -32.48 -6.89
N VAL A 93 -29.23 -32.77 -5.88
CA VAL A 93 -30.27 -33.79 -5.95
C VAL A 93 -31.57 -33.17 -5.47
N TYR A 94 -32.60 -33.23 -6.29
CA TYR A 94 -33.96 -32.84 -5.97
C TYR A 94 -34.92 -33.91 -6.49
N ASP A 95 -35.74 -34.49 -5.60
CA ASP A 95 -36.49 -35.70 -5.87
C ASP A 95 -35.61 -36.83 -6.47
N ASP A 96 -35.94 -37.33 -7.65
CA ASP A 96 -35.17 -38.35 -8.37
C ASP A 96 -34.18 -37.74 -9.39
N GLU A 97 -34.15 -36.40 -9.55
CA GLU A 97 -33.28 -35.70 -10.48
C GLU A 97 -31.91 -35.42 -9.87
N LYS A 98 -30.87 -35.49 -10.73
CA LYS A 98 -29.48 -35.31 -10.30
C LYS A 98 -28.72 -34.51 -11.36
N GLU A 99 -28.20 -33.38 -10.92
CA GLU A 99 -27.37 -32.49 -11.73
C GLU A 99 -25.96 -32.44 -11.17
N SER A 100 -24.96 -32.74 -12.00
CA SER A 100 -23.54 -32.68 -11.58
C SER A 100 -22.91 -31.40 -12.03
N PHE A 101 -22.13 -30.78 -11.15
CA PHE A 101 -21.42 -29.54 -11.42
C PHE A 101 -20.04 -29.48 -10.77
N VAL A 102 -19.27 -28.46 -11.11
CA VAL A 102 -17.94 -28.22 -10.56
C VAL A 102 -17.91 -26.85 -9.88
N VAL A 103 -17.40 -26.79 -8.67
CA VAL A 103 -16.97 -25.53 -8.05
C VAL A 103 -15.47 -25.40 -8.27
N GLU A 104 -15.05 -24.38 -9.03
CA GLU A 104 -13.65 -24.13 -9.31
C GLU A 104 -13.14 -22.98 -8.43
N VAL A 105 -12.30 -23.30 -7.46
CA VAL A 105 -11.58 -22.28 -6.67
C VAL A 105 -10.41 -21.80 -7.49
N LYS A 106 -10.35 -20.51 -7.73
CA LYS A 106 -9.30 -19.80 -8.50
C LYS A 106 -8.70 -18.71 -7.63
N ASP A 107 -7.46 -18.41 -7.90
CA ASP A 107 -6.81 -17.19 -7.42
C ASP A 107 -6.65 -16.25 -8.64
N THR A 108 -7.38 -15.15 -8.61
CA THR A 108 -7.38 -14.17 -9.70
C THR A 108 -6.93 -12.78 -9.24
N LYS A 109 -6.63 -12.64 -7.94
CA LYS A 109 -6.19 -11.38 -7.35
C LYS A 109 -4.67 -11.29 -7.40
N ALA A 110 -4.19 -10.12 -7.79
CA ALA A 110 -2.76 -9.84 -7.73
C ALA A 110 -2.34 -9.49 -6.28
N PRO A 111 -1.09 -9.76 -5.91
CA PRO A 111 -0.53 -9.36 -4.62
C PRO A 111 -0.63 -7.85 -4.39
N THR A 112 -0.75 -7.47 -3.13
CA THR A 112 -0.76 -6.07 -2.69
C THR A 112 0.57 -5.73 -2.02
N PHE A 113 1.19 -4.63 -2.43
CA PHE A 113 2.39 -4.13 -1.76
C PHE A 113 2.06 -3.63 -0.36
N VAL A 114 2.92 -3.96 0.60
CA VAL A 114 2.84 -3.51 1.99
C VAL A 114 3.95 -2.48 2.20
N ASP A 115 3.59 -1.30 2.72
CA ASP A 115 4.52 -0.21 3.00
C ASP A 115 5.43 0.11 1.80
N LEU A 116 4.83 0.24 0.61
CA LEU A 116 5.55 0.54 -0.62
C LEU A 116 6.31 1.86 -0.47
N LYS A 117 7.62 1.79 -0.60
CA LYS A 117 8.48 2.97 -0.64
C LYS A 117 8.49 3.51 -2.06
N GLU A 118 7.99 4.72 -2.24
CA GLU A 118 8.02 5.40 -3.54
C GLU A 118 9.43 5.85 -3.92
N GLU A 119 10.27 6.06 -2.91
CA GLU A 119 11.66 6.47 -3.07
C GLU A 119 12.60 5.64 -2.18
N ILE A 120 13.77 5.30 -2.74
CA ILE A 120 14.86 4.62 -2.06
C ILE A 120 16.13 5.44 -2.23
N ILE A 121 16.82 5.74 -1.13
CA ILE A 121 18.12 6.41 -1.12
C ILE A 121 19.21 5.36 -0.93
N ILE A 122 20.14 5.29 -1.87
CA ILE A 122 21.28 4.37 -1.87
C ILE A 122 22.56 5.19 -2.06
N GLU A 123 23.60 4.89 -1.30
CA GLU A 123 24.92 5.51 -1.49
C GLU A 123 25.57 5.02 -2.79
N VAL A 124 26.26 5.91 -3.49
CA VAL A 124 27.06 5.55 -4.65
C VAL A 124 28.11 4.49 -4.28
N ASN A 125 28.28 3.47 -5.12
CA ASN A 125 29.15 2.31 -4.87
C ASN A 125 28.76 1.48 -3.63
N ALA A 126 27.52 1.53 -3.16
CA ALA A 126 27.04 0.64 -2.12
C ALA A 126 27.18 -0.82 -2.54
N GLU A 127 27.65 -1.66 -1.61
CA GLU A 127 27.87 -3.08 -1.83
C GLU A 127 26.68 -3.92 -1.35
N ASN A 128 26.47 -5.09 -1.98
CA ASN A 128 25.45 -6.07 -1.59
C ASN A 128 24.00 -5.52 -1.61
N VAL A 129 23.71 -4.66 -2.58
CA VAL A 129 22.35 -4.10 -2.77
C VAL A 129 21.46 -5.15 -3.42
N ASP A 130 20.52 -5.68 -2.66
CA ASP A 130 19.42 -6.49 -3.16
C ASP A 130 18.14 -5.67 -3.18
N LEU A 131 17.80 -5.13 -4.35
CA LEU A 131 16.64 -4.25 -4.49
C LEU A 131 15.33 -4.92 -4.12
N SER A 132 15.20 -6.24 -4.29
CA SER A 132 13.96 -6.94 -3.93
C SER A 132 13.66 -6.88 -2.43
N LYS A 133 14.70 -6.75 -1.60
CA LYS A 133 14.57 -6.65 -0.14
C LYS A 133 14.05 -5.32 0.38
N TYR A 134 13.88 -4.31 -0.46
CA TYR A 134 13.24 -3.06 -0.05
C TYR A 134 11.73 -3.16 -0.03
N PHE A 135 11.15 -4.21 -0.59
CA PHE A 135 9.72 -4.33 -0.83
C PHE A 135 9.14 -5.58 -0.19
N LYS A 136 7.89 -5.47 0.21
CA LYS A 136 7.05 -6.57 0.64
C LYS A 136 5.75 -6.55 -0.14
N ALA A 137 5.20 -7.73 -0.40
CA ALA A 137 3.86 -7.86 -0.92
C ALA A 137 3.16 -9.03 -0.23
N GLU A 138 1.86 -8.94 -0.07
CA GLU A 138 1.02 -9.94 0.57
C GLU A 138 -0.08 -10.38 -0.37
N ASP A 139 -0.42 -11.66 -0.27
CA ASP A 139 -1.49 -12.32 -0.98
C ASP A 139 -1.95 -13.55 -0.19
N LEU A 140 -3.05 -14.18 -0.60
CA LEU A 140 -3.49 -15.47 -0.03
C LEU A 140 -2.62 -16.64 -0.51
N SER A 141 -1.90 -16.48 -1.59
CA SER A 141 -0.90 -17.39 -2.14
C SER A 141 0.53 -16.87 -1.92
N GLU A 142 1.54 -17.68 -2.20
CA GLU A 142 2.93 -17.27 -2.06
C GLU A 142 3.31 -16.20 -3.08
N THR A 143 3.98 -15.13 -2.63
CA THR A 143 4.38 -13.98 -3.44
C THR A 143 5.87 -13.94 -3.70
N LYS A 144 6.25 -13.39 -4.87
CA LYS A 144 7.63 -13.15 -5.27
C LYS A 144 7.79 -11.73 -5.78
N ILE A 145 8.82 -11.02 -5.29
CA ILE A 145 9.21 -9.70 -5.77
C ILE A 145 10.28 -9.83 -6.84
N SER A 146 10.12 -9.10 -7.93
CA SER A 146 11.14 -8.89 -8.96
C SER A 146 11.30 -7.41 -9.26
N VAL A 147 12.53 -6.98 -9.64
CA VAL A 147 12.85 -5.58 -9.89
C VAL A 147 13.50 -5.45 -11.26
N ASP A 148 12.90 -4.69 -12.15
CA ASP A 148 13.55 -4.26 -13.38
C ASP A 148 14.42 -3.02 -13.09
N LYS A 149 15.73 -3.24 -13.14
CA LYS A 149 16.78 -2.25 -12.87
C LYS A 149 17.61 -1.89 -14.10
N ALA A 150 17.11 -2.14 -15.31
CA ALA A 150 17.89 -1.98 -16.55
C ALA A 150 18.51 -0.58 -16.72
N LYS A 151 17.91 0.45 -16.11
CA LYS A 151 18.39 1.83 -16.18
C LYS A 151 19.15 2.29 -14.93
N LEU A 152 19.28 1.46 -13.90
CA LEU A 152 19.92 1.82 -12.63
C LEU A 152 21.43 1.61 -12.71
N ASP A 153 22.20 2.66 -12.42
CA ASP A 153 23.64 2.63 -12.29
C ASP A 153 24.05 3.06 -10.87
N LEU A 154 24.35 2.11 -10.01
CA LEU A 154 24.76 2.39 -8.64
C LEU A 154 26.18 2.98 -8.53
N THR A 155 26.93 3.08 -9.62
CA THR A 155 28.27 3.69 -9.63
C THR A 155 28.23 5.19 -9.92
N LYS A 156 27.06 5.73 -10.25
CA LYS A 156 26.86 7.15 -10.60
C LYS A 156 25.76 7.75 -9.78
N GLU A 157 26.03 8.91 -9.21
CA GLU A 157 25.03 9.74 -8.57
C GLU A 157 23.92 10.13 -9.56
N GLY A 158 22.67 10.10 -9.10
CA GLY A 158 21.53 10.45 -9.94
C GLY A 158 20.21 9.88 -9.43
N THR A 159 19.16 10.18 -10.20
CA THR A 159 17.81 9.70 -9.94
C THR A 159 17.39 8.72 -11.03
N TYR A 160 17.01 7.51 -10.62
CA TYR A 160 16.71 6.40 -11.50
C TYR A 160 15.30 5.86 -11.23
N GLY A 161 14.54 5.61 -12.27
CA GLY A 161 13.26 4.90 -12.17
C GLY A 161 13.48 3.40 -12.31
N ILE A 162 12.92 2.63 -11.39
CA ILE A 162 12.83 1.17 -11.46
C ILE A 162 11.38 0.74 -11.51
N THR A 163 11.12 -0.50 -11.98
CA THR A 163 9.80 -1.12 -11.88
C THR A 163 9.90 -2.32 -10.95
N VAL A 164 9.07 -2.32 -9.93
CA VAL A 164 8.96 -3.42 -8.96
C VAL A 164 7.70 -4.20 -9.26
N THR A 165 7.81 -5.52 -9.40
CA THR A 165 6.66 -6.38 -9.69
C THR A 165 6.54 -7.45 -8.62
N ALA A 166 5.36 -7.50 -7.98
CA ALA A 166 4.95 -8.61 -7.12
C ALA A 166 4.13 -9.60 -7.95
N THR A 167 4.48 -10.87 -7.88
CA THR A 167 3.80 -11.95 -8.61
C THR A 167 3.49 -13.08 -7.65
N ASP A 168 2.27 -13.62 -7.71
CA ASP A 168 1.86 -14.77 -6.92
C ASP A 168 2.16 -16.12 -7.60
N THR A 169 1.81 -17.21 -6.91
CA THR A 169 1.95 -18.58 -7.41
C THR A 169 1.13 -18.83 -8.69
N TYR A 170 0.00 -18.14 -8.85
CA TYR A 170 -0.93 -18.30 -9.97
C TYR A 170 -0.70 -17.30 -11.10
N LYS A 171 0.40 -16.52 -11.02
CA LYS A 171 0.85 -15.53 -12.02
C LYS A 171 0.01 -14.26 -12.10
N ASN A 172 -0.82 -13.99 -11.08
CA ASN A 172 -1.35 -12.66 -10.95
C ASN A 172 -0.23 -11.73 -10.50
N ALA A 173 -0.14 -10.54 -11.10
CA ALA A 173 0.98 -9.66 -10.86
C ALA A 173 0.54 -8.20 -10.75
N LYS A 174 1.17 -7.47 -9.84
CA LYS A 174 1.07 -6.03 -9.68
C LYS A 174 2.44 -5.40 -9.84
N ALA A 175 2.54 -4.36 -10.68
CA ALA A 175 3.78 -3.64 -10.92
C ALA A 175 3.64 -2.17 -10.49
N GLU A 176 4.67 -1.66 -9.80
CA GLU A 176 4.74 -0.28 -9.31
C GLU A 176 6.06 0.36 -9.73
N LYS A 177 6.04 1.69 -9.94
CA LYS A 177 7.24 2.46 -10.25
C LYS A 177 7.80 3.04 -8.96
N VAL A 178 9.11 2.92 -8.78
CA VAL A 178 9.84 3.44 -7.63
C VAL A 178 11.03 4.24 -8.09
N VAL A 179 11.34 5.31 -7.39
CA VAL A 179 12.50 6.15 -7.61
C VAL A 179 13.66 5.67 -6.76
N VAL A 180 14.84 5.50 -7.36
CA VAL A 180 16.08 5.24 -6.64
C VAL A 180 16.97 6.48 -6.78
N LYS A 181 17.28 7.13 -5.66
CA LYS A 181 18.27 8.19 -5.58
C LYS A 181 19.62 7.60 -5.19
N VAL A 182 20.57 7.61 -6.11
CA VAL A 182 21.96 7.27 -5.84
C VAL A 182 22.68 8.56 -5.45
N VAL A 183 23.14 8.63 -4.20
CA VAL A 183 23.66 9.86 -3.59
C VAL A 183 25.13 9.73 -3.22
N SER A 184 25.84 10.86 -3.08
CA SER A 184 27.22 10.90 -2.60
C SER A 184 27.36 10.41 -1.16
N LEU A 185 28.59 10.06 -0.76
CA LEU A 185 28.92 9.71 0.62
C LEU A 185 28.47 10.80 1.61
N GLU A 186 28.71 12.07 1.30
CA GLU A 186 28.36 13.20 2.18
C GLU A 186 26.84 13.30 2.40
N VAL A 187 26.06 13.14 1.33
CA VAL A 187 24.58 13.17 1.40
C VAL A 187 24.07 11.95 2.17
N ALA A 188 24.65 10.76 1.95
CA ALA A 188 24.28 9.54 2.65
C ALA A 188 24.57 9.62 4.17
N GLU A 189 25.66 10.26 4.56
CA GLU A 189 25.98 10.51 5.98
C GLU A 189 24.99 11.46 6.63
N LYS A 190 24.65 12.55 5.96
CA LYS A 190 23.74 13.58 6.48
C LYS A 190 22.29 13.10 6.57
N ASN A 191 21.80 12.47 5.53
CA ASN A 191 20.38 12.11 5.38
C ASN A 191 20.10 10.63 5.68
N GLY A 192 21.15 9.81 5.76
CA GLY A 192 21.05 8.36 5.86
C GLY A 192 20.71 7.70 4.52
N VAL A 193 20.81 6.38 4.50
CA VAL A 193 20.38 5.52 3.38
C VAL A 193 19.14 4.73 3.78
N THR A 194 18.32 4.37 2.81
CA THR A 194 17.12 3.58 3.06
C THR A 194 17.50 2.16 3.50
N ALA A 195 16.91 1.68 4.59
CA ALA A 195 17.08 0.31 5.03
C ALA A 195 16.23 -0.65 4.18
N MET A 196 16.78 -1.84 3.89
CA MET A 196 16.03 -2.98 3.35
C MET A 196 15.00 -3.49 4.39
N SER A 197 14.10 -4.36 4.01
CA SER A 197 13.03 -4.87 4.89
C SER A 197 13.55 -5.71 6.07
N ASP A 198 14.78 -6.23 5.98
CA ASP A 198 15.48 -6.93 7.07
C ASP A 198 16.25 -5.98 8.00
N GLY A 199 16.13 -4.66 7.80
CA GLY A 199 16.85 -3.64 8.55
C GLY A 199 18.28 -3.37 8.07
N THR A 200 18.81 -4.16 7.13
CA THR A 200 20.15 -3.97 6.58
C THR A 200 20.21 -2.69 5.75
N LYS A 201 21.26 -1.89 5.95
CA LYS A 201 21.56 -0.70 5.15
C LYS A 201 22.78 -0.97 4.28
N PRO A 202 22.62 -1.17 2.96
CA PRO A 202 23.76 -1.30 2.06
C PRO A 202 24.57 -0.02 2.06
N GLN A 203 25.88 -0.17 2.24
CA GLN A 203 26.84 0.92 2.33
C GLN A 203 28.07 0.62 1.49
N SER A 204 28.72 1.65 0.99
CA SER A 204 30.04 1.51 0.39
C SER A 204 31.09 1.14 1.44
N LYS A 205 32.25 0.70 1.00
CA LYS A 205 33.39 0.46 1.89
C LYS A 205 33.81 1.75 2.61
N ALA A 206 33.75 2.89 1.92
CA ALA A 206 34.12 4.19 2.47
C ALA A 206 33.21 4.61 3.65
N LEU A 207 31.89 4.43 3.51
CA LEU A 207 30.94 4.75 4.58
C LEU A 207 31.11 3.83 5.80
N LYS A 208 31.34 2.52 5.55
CA LYS A 208 31.62 1.55 6.63
C LYS A 208 32.86 1.91 7.44
N GLU A 209 33.95 2.29 6.77
CA GLU A 209 35.21 2.66 7.41
C GLU A 209 35.08 3.96 8.22
N LYS A 210 34.25 4.90 7.76
CA LYS A 210 34.04 6.18 8.43
C LYS A 210 33.17 6.04 9.69
N THR A 211 32.07 5.30 9.60
CA THR A 211 31.21 4.99 10.74
C THR A 211 31.95 4.22 11.83
N ALA A 212 32.84 3.29 11.47
CA ALA A 212 33.68 2.59 12.44
C ALA A 212 34.64 3.52 13.20
N LYS A 213 35.23 4.51 12.51
CA LYS A 213 36.16 5.50 13.15
C LYS A 213 35.46 6.48 14.09
N ASP A 214 34.18 6.80 13.80
CA ASP A 214 33.39 7.71 14.66
C ASP A 214 32.87 7.00 15.92
N THR A 215 32.64 5.70 15.85
CA THR A 215 32.27 4.87 17.02
C THR A 215 33.47 4.75 17.99
N ASP A 216 34.69 4.54 17.48
CA ASP A 216 35.92 4.48 18.31
C ASP A 216 36.25 5.80 19.01
N LYS A 217 35.83 6.94 18.42
CA LYS A 217 36.04 8.25 19.07
C LYS A 217 35.06 8.53 20.19
N GLN A 218 33.88 7.93 20.21
CA GLN A 218 32.90 8.07 21.29
C GLN A 218 33.23 7.20 22.51
N GLU A 219 33.85 6.04 22.33
CA GLU A 219 34.29 5.19 23.46
C GLU A 219 35.52 5.73 24.19
N THR A 220 36.36 6.56 23.55
CA THR A 220 37.55 7.12 24.14
C THR A 220 37.32 8.38 25.01
N GLN A 221 36.11 8.93 25.05
CA GLN A 221 35.78 10.10 25.88
C GLN A 221 35.04 9.77 27.18
N GLN A 222 34.83 8.51 27.51
CA GLN A 222 34.18 8.07 28.77
C GLN A 222 35.14 7.43 29.76
N GLY A 223 36.38 7.92 29.87
CA GLY A 223 37.35 7.35 30.78
C GLY A 223 38.34 8.37 31.33
N GLN A 224 37.88 9.41 32.01
CA GLN A 224 38.71 10.08 33.07
C GLN A 224 37.80 10.82 34.01
N GLY A 225 37.40 10.13 35.09
CA GLY A 225 36.82 10.76 36.27
C GLY A 225 37.88 11.50 37.02
N ASN A 226 37.57 12.72 37.47
CA ASN A 226 38.19 13.23 38.67
C ASN A 226 37.14 13.97 39.50
N ALA A 227 37.03 13.49 40.73
CA ALA A 227 36.21 14.06 41.75
C ALA A 227 36.74 15.46 42.16
N ASN A 228 35.86 16.43 42.20
CA ASN A 228 35.99 17.46 43.25
C ASN A 228 34.62 18.07 43.58
N THR A 229 34.36 18.05 44.86
CA THR A 229 33.26 18.65 45.61
C THR A 229 33.24 20.18 45.48
N GLY A 230 32.03 20.75 45.29
CA GLY A 230 31.83 22.20 45.41
C GLY A 230 30.40 22.58 45.14
N GLU A 231 29.62 22.76 46.18
CA GLU A 231 28.31 23.42 46.20
C GLU A 231 28.36 24.75 45.48
N ASN A 232 27.44 25.01 44.59
CA ASN A 232 26.83 26.33 44.50
C ASN A 232 25.47 26.34 43.80
N THR A 233 24.48 26.76 44.53
CA THR A 233 23.12 27.08 44.12
C THR A 233 23.13 28.26 43.15
N ASN A 234 22.46 28.12 42.00
CA ASN A 234 21.92 29.30 41.33
C ASN A 234 20.62 28.98 40.56
N THR A 235 19.65 29.70 40.99
CA THR A 235 18.26 29.82 40.61
C THR A 235 18.12 30.24 39.15
N TYR A 236 17.30 29.51 38.39
CA TYR A 236 16.87 29.85 37.02
C TYR A 236 15.70 30.84 37.09
N THR A 237 15.82 31.98 36.44
CA THR A 237 14.71 32.90 36.13
C THR A 237 14.57 33.04 34.58
N PRO A 238 13.36 32.88 34.04
CA PRO A 238 13.13 33.05 32.60
C PRO A 238 13.00 34.53 32.21
N PRO A 239 13.41 34.93 31.01
CA PRO A 239 13.28 36.33 30.58
C PRO A 239 11.87 36.64 30.09
N VAL A 240 11.40 37.77 30.57
CA VAL A 240 10.09 38.40 30.28
C VAL A 240 10.13 39.09 28.91
N ASN A 241 9.05 38.91 28.17
CA ASN A 241 8.71 39.57 26.91
C ASN A 241 8.34 41.04 27.17
N ASN A 242 8.99 41.97 26.53
CA ASN A 242 8.57 43.37 26.50
C ASN A 242 8.42 43.87 25.07
N ASN A 243 7.15 43.95 24.66
CA ASN A 243 6.73 44.81 23.56
C ASN A 243 6.82 46.29 24.00
N ASN A 244 7.56 47.09 23.27
CA ASN A 244 7.23 48.51 23.17
C ASN A 244 7.76 49.12 21.85
N ARG A 245 6.82 49.56 21.04
CA ARG A 245 6.97 50.43 19.89
C ARG A 245 7.06 51.89 20.37
N PRO A 246 7.89 52.73 19.77
CA PRO A 246 7.39 54.05 19.34
C PRO A 246 7.67 54.41 17.89
N SER A 247 6.72 55.13 17.40
CA SER A 247 6.64 55.84 16.11
C SER A 247 7.42 57.13 16.14
N GLY A 248 7.95 57.58 15.02
CA GLY A 248 8.28 59.02 14.82
C GLY A 248 9.50 59.29 13.96
N ASN A 249 9.32 59.55 12.76
CA ASN A 249 9.51 60.77 11.93
C ASN A 249 10.93 61.27 11.56
N THR A 250 11.10 61.39 10.21
CA THR A 250 11.84 62.35 9.38
C THR A 250 13.34 62.63 9.59
N GLY A 251 14.05 62.48 8.46
CA GLY A 251 15.39 63.05 8.28
C GLY A 251 16.05 62.65 6.95
N ASN A 252 16.07 63.59 6.04
CA ASN A 252 16.66 63.56 4.73
C ASN A 252 18.20 63.41 4.76
N GLY A 253 18.78 62.56 3.89
CA GLY A 253 20.24 62.46 3.74
C GLY A 253 20.64 61.54 2.62
N THR A 254 20.90 62.14 1.47
CA THR A 254 21.41 61.49 0.25
C THR A 254 22.84 60.99 0.42
N THR A 255 23.09 59.68 0.31
CA THR A 255 24.40 59.12 -0.06
C THR A 255 24.17 57.86 -0.88
N ASN A 256 24.63 57.91 -2.14
CA ASN A 256 24.65 56.81 -3.08
C ASN A 256 25.67 55.74 -2.63
N ASN A 257 25.18 54.60 -2.11
CA ASN A 257 25.93 53.36 -2.09
C ASN A 257 25.18 52.34 -2.96
N PRO A 258 25.88 51.53 -3.79
CA PRO A 258 25.24 50.51 -4.56
C PRO A 258 24.62 49.46 -3.63
N VAL A 259 23.29 49.41 -3.62
CA VAL A 259 22.54 48.38 -2.91
C VAL A 259 22.77 47.06 -3.65
N THR A 260 23.56 46.18 -3.05
CA THR A 260 23.56 44.77 -3.43
C THR A 260 22.14 44.24 -3.18
N PRO A 261 21.48 43.61 -4.16
CA PRO A 261 20.18 43.03 -3.95
C PRO A 261 20.30 41.99 -2.80
N PRO A 262 19.32 41.88 -1.91
CA PRO A 262 19.30 40.79 -0.92
C PRO A 262 19.39 39.48 -1.66
N ALA A 263 20.26 38.59 -1.19
CA ALA A 263 20.35 37.22 -1.69
C ALA A 263 18.93 36.61 -1.71
N GLN A 264 18.43 36.34 -2.91
CA GLN A 264 17.21 35.57 -3.06
C GLN A 264 17.51 34.23 -2.42
N ASN A 265 16.90 33.96 -1.27
CA ASN A 265 16.76 32.60 -0.74
C ASN A 265 15.91 31.85 -1.78
N THR A 266 16.58 31.25 -2.76
CA THR A 266 15.92 30.34 -3.70
C THR A 266 15.59 29.08 -2.92
N CYS A 267 14.38 29.03 -2.36
CA CYS A 267 13.84 27.80 -1.84
C CYS A 267 13.80 26.79 -2.99
N VAL A 268 14.27 25.59 -2.74
CA VAL A 268 14.25 24.48 -3.69
C VAL A 268 13.18 23.50 -3.25
N PHE A 269 12.33 23.07 -4.18
CA PHE A 269 11.33 22.05 -3.92
C PHE A 269 12.02 20.74 -3.53
N ASP A 270 11.67 20.22 -2.35
CA ASP A 270 12.27 19.01 -1.76
C ASP A 270 11.39 17.75 -1.89
N GLY A 271 10.27 17.86 -2.60
CA GLY A 271 9.31 16.77 -2.78
C GLY A 271 8.21 16.74 -1.71
N THR A 272 8.21 17.68 -0.75
CA THR A 272 7.18 17.75 0.27
C THR A 272 6.12 18.80 -0.03
N TYR A 273 4.92 18.60 0.50
CA TYR A 273 3.79 19.51 0.29
C TYR A 273 3.25 20.02 1.62
N GLN A 274 2.74 21.24 1.59
CA GLN A 274 2.03 21.89 2.70
C GLN A 274 0.52 21.83 2.47
N ASP A 275 -0.24 22.08 3.53
CA ASP A 275 -1.71 22.11 3.50
C ASP A 275 -2.35 20.76 3.10
N LEU A 276 -1.74 19.64 3.48
CA LEU A 276 -2.30 18.32 3.25
C LEU A 276 -3.60 18.11 4.03
N GLY A 277 -4.57 17.44 3.41
CA GLY A 277 -5.76 16.94 4.07
C GLY A 277 -5.45 15.83 5.08
N ASN A 278 -6.46 15.42 5.85
CA ASN A 278 -6.32 14.36 6.86
C ASN A 278 -6.04 12.96 6.27
N SER A 279 -6.18 12.80 4.94
CA SER A 279 -5.77 11.58 4.24
C SER A 279 -4.24 11.45 4.16
N GLY A 280 -3.51 12.56 4.17
CA GLY A 280 -2.07 12.60 3.89
C GLY A 280 -1.70 12.26 2.44
N LEU A 281 -2.68 12.09 1.55
CA LEU A 281 -2.47 11.68 0.16
C LEU A 281 -2.35 12.88 -0.77
N VAL A 282 -1.57 12.72 -1.84
CA VAL A 282 -1.38 13.71 -2.91
C VAL A 282 -1.64 13.05 -4.26
N PHE A 283 -2.41 13.72 -5.12
CA PHE A 283 -2.83 13.24 -6.43
C PHE A 283 -2.40 14.22 -7.52
N ASP A 284 -2.28 13.72 -8.74
CA ASP A 284 -1.87 14.54 -9.89
C ASP A 284 -3.02 15.39 -10.44
N THR A 285 -4.25 14.88 -10.38
CA THR A 285 -5.43 15.54 -10.94
C THR A 285 -6.62 15.46 -9.97
N LYS A 286 -7.60 16.35 -10.18
CA LYS A 286 -8.87 16.29 -9.44
C LYS A 286 -9.68 15.05 -9.78
N GLU A 287 -9.60 14.59 -11.01
CA GLU A 287 -10.27 13.38 -11.47
C GLU A 287 -9.77 12.12 -10.74
N GLU A 288 -8.45 12.04 -10.46
CA GLU A 288 -7.87 10.97 -9.64
C GLU A 288 -8.35 11.03 -8.20
N VAL A 289 -8.44 12.23 -7.63
CA VAL A 289 -9.03 12.44 -6.30
C VAL A 289 -10.46 11.91 -6.25
N ASP A 290 -11.30 12.36 -7.18
CA ASP A 290 -12.73 12.02 -7.19
C ASP A 290 -12.94 10.51 -7.40
N ALA A 291 -12.14 9.88 -8.26
CA ALA A 291 -12.18 8.43 -8.49
C ALA A 291 -11.80 7.66 -7.23
N TYR A 292 -10.68 8.02 -6.60
CA TYR A 292 -10.20 7.39 -5.37
C TYR A 292 -11.18 7.58 -4.21
N ALA A 293 -11.66 8.82 -4.01
CA ALA A 293 -12.56 9.14 -2.92
C ALA A 293 -13.90 8.41 -3.03
N ASN A 294 -14.47 8.34 -4.23
CA ASN A 294 -15.73 7.62 -4.45
C ASN A 294 -15.56 6.11 -4.24
N GLU A 295 -14.48 5.51 -4.73
CA GLU A 295 -14.20 4.08 -4.50
C GLU A 295 -14.06 3.80 -2.99
N TRP A 296 -13.32 4.64 -2.28
CA TRP A 296 -13.04 4.44 -0.86
C TRP A 296 -14.28 4.66 0.03
N LEU A 297 -15.10 5.68 -0.23
CA LEU A 297 -16.32 5.97 0.54
C LEU A 297 -17.32 4.79 0.54
N TYR A 298 -17.37 4.03 -0.53
CA TYR A 298 -18.24 2.85 -0.67
C TYR A 298 -17.51 1.53 -0.36
N SER A 299 -16.30 1.60 0.18
CA SER A 299 -15.52 0.42 0.54
C SER A 299 -15.98 -0.20 1.87
N VAL A 300 -15.70 -1.50 2.01
CA VAL A 300 -15.96 -2.23 3.26
C VAL A 300 -15.08 -1.70 4.40
N GLU A 301 -13.90 -1.19 4.09
CA GLU A 301 -12.98 -0.56 5.04
C GLU A 301 -13.59 0.70 5.65
N ASN A 302 -14.26 1.54 4.86
CA ASN A 302 -14.97 2.70 5.38
C ASN A 302 -16.13 2.28 6.28
N GLU A 303 -16.94 1.31 5.88
CA GLU A 303 -18.08 0.83 6.66
C GLU A 303 -17.66 0.22 8.01
N ASN A 304 -16.54 -0.52 8.06
CA ASN A 304 -16.09 -1.25 9.24
C ASN A 304 -15.11 -0.50 10.12
N GLY A 305 -14.33 0.43 9.57
CA GLY A 305 -13.23 1.11 10.29
C GLY A 305 -13.41 2.61 10.45
N HIS A 306 -14.20 3.23 9.59
CA HIS A 306 -14.44 4.65 9.56
C HIS A 306 -15.94 4.87 9.30
N ASP A 307 -16.41 6.07 9.41
CA ASP A 307 -17.79 6.46 9.09
C ASP A 307 -17.74 7.77 8.33
N TYR A 308 -16.84 7.83 7.34
CA TYR A 308 -16.74 8.99 6.50
C TYR A 308 -17.92 9.03 5.53
N SER A 309 -18.60 10.17 5.49
CA SER A 309 -19.79 10.40 4.67
C SER A 309 -19.52 11.26 3.44
N GLY A 310 -18.33 11.82 3.33
CA GLY A 310 -17.93 12.69 2.24
C GLY A 310 -16.45 13.06 2.29
N TYR A 311 -16.06 13.93 1.36
CA TYR A 311 -14.71 14.49 1.30
C TYR A 311 -14.71 15.91 0.74
N ILE A 312 -13.68 16.67 1.10
CA ILE A 312 -13.31 17.92 0.45
C ILE A 312 -11.93 17.76 -0.16
N ALA A 313 -11.74 18.24 -1.38
CA ALA A 313 -10.46 18.22 -2.08
C ALA A 313 -10.01 19.62 -2.46
N TRP A 314 -8.70 19.88 -2.35
CA TRP A 314 -8.09 21.14 -2.75
C TRP A 314 -6.65 20.93 -3.25
N THR A 315 -6.10 21.95 -3.90
CA THR A 315 -4.70 21.94 -4.33
C THR A 315 -3.75 22.25 -3.17
N VAL A 316 -2.62 21.56 -3.13
CA VAL A 316 -1.59 21.75 -2.10
C VAL A 316 -0.50 22.72 -2.56
N ARG A 317 0.21 23.32 -1.61
CA ARG A 317 1.43 24.10 -1.86
C ARG A 317 2.66 23.23 -1.66
N ASP A 318 3.74 23.54 -2.36
CA ASP A 318 5.03 22.92 -2.12
C ASP A 318 5.68 23.42 -0.81
N ASN A 319 6.81 22.83 -0.43
CA ASN A 319 7.56 23.22 0.77
C ASN A 319 8.07 24.67 0.71
N CYS A 320 8.09 25.28 -0.47
CA CYS A 320 8.44 26.69 -0.68
C CYS A 320 7.23 27.63 -0.60
N GLY A 321 6.03 27.10 -0.41
CA GLY A 321 4.79 27.87 -0.36
C GLY A 321 4.22 28.23 -1.73
N ALA A 322 4.78 27.70 -2.82
CA ALA A 322 4.23 27.91 -4.16
C ALA A 322 3.01 27.02 -4.39
N GLU A 323 1.99 27.57 -5.05
CA GLU A 323 0.82 26.79 -5.44
C GLU A 323 1.21 25.72 -6.46
N THR A 324 0.71 24.53 -6.27
CA THR A 324 0.93 23.39 -7.18
C THR A 324 -0.37 23.00 -7.88
N GLN A 325 -0.28 22.13 -8.87
CA GLN A 325 -1.46 21.49 -9.47
C GLN A 325 -1.77 20.13 -8.82
N LYS A 326 -1.11 19.80 -7.70
CA LYS A 326 -1.34 18.58 -6.95
C LYS A 326 -2.53 18.78 -6.01
N TRP A 327 -3.27 17.71 -5.77
CA TRP A 327 -4.52 17.69 -5.00
C TRP A 327 -4.38 16.82 -3.76
N THR A 328 -5.15 17.11 -2.73
CA THR A 328 -5.26 16.31 -1.51
C THR A 328 -6.72 16.11 -1.11
N ILE A 329 -6.97 15.20 -0.19
CA ILE A 329 -8.31 14.88 0.32
C ILE A 329 -8.37 15.11 1.82
N ASN A 330 -9.43 15.73 2.28
CA ASN A 330 -9.86 15.71 3.68
C ASN A 330 -11.17 14.92 3.79
N TRP A 331 -11.16 13.85 4.54
CA TRP A 331 -12.34 13.05 4.79
C TRP A 331 -13.27 13.74 5.77
N GLU A 332 -14.56 13.73 5.49
CA GLU A 332 -15.62 14.28 6.33
C GLU A 332 -16.43 13.14 6.97
N GLY A 333 -16.74 13.27 8.26
CA GLY A 333 -17.47 12.28 9.05
C GLY A 333 -16.72 11.89 10.32
N ALA A 334 -17.24 10.91 11.05
CA ALA A 334 -16.65 10.44 12.29
C ALA A 334 -15.71 9.26 12.04
N ARG A 335 -14.61 9.21 12.77
CA ARG A 335 -13.82 7.97 12.95
C ARG A 335 -14.48 7.15 14.05
N LYS A 336 -14.83 5.89 13.76
CA LYS A 336 -15.32 4.95 14.78
C LYS A 336 -14.22 4.53 15.74
#